data_4b889049656c908760710e023f63d5e9
#
_entry.id   4b889049656c908760710e023f63d5e9
#
_cell.length_a   1.000
_cell.length_b   1.000
_cell.length_c   1.000
_cell.angle_alpha   90.00
_cell.angle_beta   90.00
_cell.angle_gamma   90.00
#
_symmetry.space_group_name_H-M   'P 1'
#
loop_
_entity.id
_entity.type
_entity.pdbx_description
1 polymer ?
#
loop_
_entity_poly.entity_id
_entity_poly.type
_entity_poly.pdbx_seq_one_letter_code
_entity_poly.pdbx_strand_id
1 'polypeptide(L)'
;RLKAAPTGPSQSELKALLSGFTEFYENGDINRLMNLFADNAQTNDQNTLAGIRKDHVELFNATQARQMFLKDIKWQTKGNIAIGKGNFEVLVQSQGQDSFATVEGTITLEATRTSNGVKISKFFHKANP
;
A
#
# COMPACT_ATOMS: atom_id res chain seq x y z
N ARG A 1 5.60 -30.81 22.97
CA ARG A 1 4.42 -30.54 22.21
C ARG A 1 4.52 -29.20 21.49
N LEU A 2 4.28 -29.21 20.22
CA LEU A 2 4.42 -28.00 19.41
C LEU A 2 3.13 -27.17 19.44
N LYS A 3 3.31 -25.89 19.56
CA LYS A 3 2.24 -24.92 19.47
C LYS A 3 2.15 -24.43 18.01
N ALA A 4 0.95 -24.30 17.50
CA ALA A 4 0.76 -23.78 16.15
C ALA A 4 1.32 -22.34 16.05
N ALA A 5 2.01 -22.05 14.97
CA ALA A 5 2.47 -20.70 14.69
C ALA A 5 1.28 -19.76 14.43
N PRO A 6 1.40 -18.48 14.80
CA PRO A 6 0.38 -17.50 14.44
C PRO A 6 0.20 -17.47 12.92
N THR A 7 -1.04 -17.44 12.44
CA THR A 7 -1.34 -17.39 11.02
C THR A 7 -1.46 -15.97 10.49
N GLY A 8 -1.80 -15.03 11.37
CA GLY A 8 -1.98 -13.64 10.96
C GLY A 8 -0.67 -12.87 10.83
N PRO A 9 -0.71 -11.73 10.14
CA PRO A 9 0.45 -10.85 10.04
C PRO A 9 0.88 -10.34 11.41
N SER A 10 2.20 -10.32 11.65
CA SER A 10 2.76 -9.75 12.88
C SER A 10 2.93 -8.22 12.73
N GLN A 11 3.12 -7.54 13.87
CA GLN A 11 3.38 -6.10 13.84
C GLN A 11 4.62 -5.74 13.04
N SER A 12 5.69 -6.52 13.17
CA SER A 12 6.92 -6.25 12.42
C SER A 12 6.73 -6.48 10.92
N GLU A 13 5.97 -7.49 10.54
CA GLU A 13 5.65 -7.75 9.13
C GLU A 13 4.79 -6.62 8.55
N LEU A 14 3.81 -6.13 9.29
CA LEU A 14 2.96 -5.03 8.86
C LEU A 14 3.76 -3.73 8.72
N LYS A 15 4.65 -3.46 9.67
CA LYS A 15 5.51 -2.29 9.61
C LYS A 15 6.44 -2.35 8.40
N ALA A 16 7.04 -3.50 8.14
CA ALA A 16 7.91 -3.70 6.99
C ALA A 16 7.14 -3.53 5.68
N LEU A 17 5.90 -4.02 5.62
CA LEU A 17 5.06 -3.90 4.44
C LEU A 17 4.77 -2.44 4.11
N LEU A 18 4.40 -1.64 5.11
CA LEU A 18 4.10 -0.22 4.90
C LEU A 18 5.37 0.58 4.55
N SER A 19 6.49 0.28 5.21
CA SER A 19 7.76 0.93 4.90
C SER A 19 8.20 0.64 3.48
N GLY A 20 8.08 -0.62 3.05
CA GLY A 20 8.38 -1.00 1.68
C GLY A 20 7.47 -0.30 0.67
N PHE A 21 6.19 -0.23 0.97
CA PHE A 21 5.23 0.42 0.08
C PHE A 21 5.59 1.89 -0.14
N THR A 22 5.82 2.65 0.92
CA THR A 22 6.15 4.07 0.79
C THR A 22 7.48 4.27 0.08
N GLU A 23 8.49 3.44 0.39
CA GLU A 23 9.80 3.54 -0.27
C GLU A 23 9.70 3.29 -1.78
N PHE A 24 9.06 2.20 -2.18
CA PHE A 24 8.98 1.84 -3.61
C PHE A 24 8.07 2.80 -4.37
N TYR A 25 7.02 3.29 -3.73
CA TYR A 25 6.16 4.33 -4.29
C TYR A 25 6.95 5.61 -4.57
N GLU A 26 7.72 6.07 -3.59
CA GLU A 26 8.51 7.30 -3.73
C GLU A 26 9.59 7.15 -4.79
N ASN A 27 10.21 5.98 -4.87
CA ASN A 27 11.29 5.71 -5.83
C ASN A 27 10.77 5.36 -7.23
N GLY A 28 9.47 5.15 -7.40
CA GLY A 28 8.91 4.73 -8.67
C GLY A 28 9.33 3.32 -9.06
N ASP A 29 9.61 2.47 -8.08
CA ASP A 29 10.06 1.09 -8.31
C ASP A 29 8.86 0.18 -8.50
N ILE A 30 8.37 0.11 -9.74
CA ILE A 30 7.12 -0.59 -10.04
C ILE A 30 7.20 -2.09 -9.72
N ASN A 31 8.32 -2.73 -10.02
CA ASN A 31 8.41 -4.17 -9.83
C ASN A 31 8.40 -4.55 -8.36
N ARG A 32 9.15 -3.83 -7.53
CA ARG A 32 9.16 -4.08 -6.09
C ARG A 32 7.84 -3.69 -5.43
N LEU A 33 7.24 -2.58 -5.89
CA LEU A 33 5.93 -2.17 -5.39
C LEU A 33 4.89 -3.25 -5.64
N MET A 34 4.81 -3.75 -6.87
CA MET A 34 3.81 -4.77 -7.23
C MET A 34 4.03 -6.08 -6.47
N ASN A 35 5.27 -6.38 -6.10
CA ASN A 35 5.56 -7.58 -5.33
C ASN A 35 4.99 -7.53 -3.90
N LEU A 36 4.56 -6.36 -3.43
CA LEU A 36 3.91 -6.22 -2.12
C LEU A 36 2.42 -6.56 -2.16
N PHE A 37 1.82 -6.70 -3.35
CA PHE A 37 0.41 -6.99 -3.50
C PHE A 37 0.14 -8.48 -3.62
N ALA A 38 -0.96 -8.94 -3.02
CA ALA A 38 -1.45 -10.30 -3.21
C ALA A 38 -2.01 -10.45 -4.64
N ASP A 39 -2.08 -11.70 -5.11
CA ASP A 39 -2.55 -11.99 -6.47
C ASP A 39 -4.00 -11.51 -6.71
N ASN A 40 -4.80 -11.49 -5.66
CA ASN A 40 -6.21 -11.09 -5.71
C ASN A 40 -6.43 -9.68 -5.14
N ALA A 41 -5.40 -8.85 -5.12
CA ALA A 41 -5.48 -7.53 -4.52
C ALA A 41 -6.50 -6.63 -5.23
N GLN A 42 -7.09 -5.73 -4.45
CA GLN A 42 -8.06 -4.76 -4.92
C GLN A 42 -7.71 -3.35 -4.44
N THR A 43 -7.97 -2.37 -5.28
CA THR A 43 -7.91 -0.96 -4.92
C THR A 43 -9.27 -0.32 -5.19
N ASN A 44 -9.37 1.00 -4.99
CA ASN A 44 -10.60 1.73 -5.33
C ASN A 44 -11.04 1.49 -6.78
N ASP A 45 -10.07 1.40 -7.69
CA ASP A 45 -10.34 1.45 -9.13
C ASP A 45 -10.07 0.12 -9.84
N GLN A 46 -9.36 -0.80 -9.20
CA GLN A 46 -8.89 -2.02 -9.84
C GLN A 46 -9.15 -3.25 -8.99
N ASN A 47 -9.46 -4.35 -9.64
CA ASN A 47 -9.62 -5.64 -8.98
C ASN A 47 -8.69 -6.72 -9.57
N THR A 48 -7.68 -6.31 -10.32
CA THR A 48 -6.65 -7.21 -10.86
C THR A 48 -5.26 -6.61 -10.64
N LEU A 49 -4.25 -7.47 -10.51
CA LEU A 49 -2.85 -7.00 -10.41
C LEU A 49 -2.44 -6.21 -11.64
N ALA A 50 -2.86 -6.65 -12.82
CA ALA A 50 -2.53 -5.94 -14.07
C ALA A 50 -3.07 -4.51 -14.05
N GLY A 51 -4.29 -4.32 -13.57
CA GLY A 51 -4.89 -2.99 -13.45
C GLY A 51 -4.18 -2.13 -12.42
N ILE A 52 -3.83 -2.70 -11.26
CA ILE A 52 -3.10 -1.98 -10.21
C ILE A 52 -1.73 -1.54 -10.74
N ARG A 53 -1.03 -2.44 -11.44
CA ARG A 53 0.25 -2.11 -12.06
C ARG A 53 0.13 -0.97 -13.06
N LYS A 54 -0.87 -1.04 -13.92
CA LYS A 54 -1.10 -0.02 -14.94
C LYS A 54 -1.30 1.36 -14.31
N ASP A 55 -2.12 1.45 -13.26
CA ASP A 55 -2.38 2.71 -12.57
C ASP A 55 -1.09 3.30 -12.00
N HIS A 56 -0.25 2.48 -11.40
CA HIS A 56 1.00 2.96 -10.81
C HIS A 56 2.04 3.32 -11.87
N VAL A 57 2.12 2.57 -12.96
CA VAL A 57 3.00 2.91 -14.08
C VAL A 57 2.61 4.27 -14.66
N GLU A 58 1.32 4.51 -14.86
CA GLU A 58 0.84 5.80 -15.36
C GLU A 58 1.19 6.94 -14.40
N LEU A 59 1.01 6.72 -13.09
CA LEU A 59 1.36 7.72 -12.08
C LEU A 59 2.87 8.02 -12.11
N PHE A 60 3.69 6.98 -12.13
CA PHE A 60 5.16 7.14 -12.12
C PHE A 60 5.65 7.87 -13.37
N ASN A 61 5.02 7.59 -14.51
CA ASN A 61 5.38 8.28 -15.76
C ASN A 61 4.91 9.75 -15.77
N ALA A 62 3.81 10.05 -15.08
CA ALA A 62 3.24 11.40 -15.05
C ALA A 62 3.89 12.31 -14.01
N THR A 63 4.69 11.76 -13.09
CA THR A 63 5.25 12.51 -11.97
C THR A 63 6.77 12.40 -11.96
N GLN A 64 7.44 13.49 -11.55
CA GLN A 64 8.90 13.50 -11.41
C GLN A 64 9.35 13.29 -9.97
N ALA A 65 8.46 13.49 -8.99
CA ALA A 65 8.73 13.24 -7.58
C ALA A 65 7.47 12.88 -6.83
N ARG A 66 7.60 12.04 -5.81
CA ARG A 66 6.49 11.56 -4.98
C ARG A 66 6.95 11.41 -3.55
N GLN A 67 6.04 11.69 -2.63
CA GLN A 67 6.22 11.38 -1.20
C GLN A 67 4.91 10.83 -0.68
N MET A 68 4.99 9.84 0.20
CA MET A 68 3.81 9.24 0.81
C MET A 68 4.05 9.07 2.30
N PHE A 69 3.07 9.50 3.09
CA PHE A 69 3.06 9.34 4.53
C PHE A 69 1.80 8.58 4.91
N LEU A 70 1.98 7.46 5.61
CA LEU A 70 0.90 6.67 6.19
C LEU A 70 0.95 6.92 7.69
N LYS A 71 -0.13 7.48 8.23
CA LYS A 71 -0.15 8.01 9.59
C LYS A 71 -1.21 7.33 10.43
N ASP A 72 -0.87 7.01 11.67
CA ASP A 72 -1.83 6.54 12.66
C ASP A 72 -2.59 5.29 12.21
N ILE A 73 -1.90 4.40 11.50
CA ILE A 73 -2.50 3.14 11.05
C ILE A 73 -2.67 2.24 12.25
N LYS A 74 -3.92 1.88 12.54
CA LYS A 74 -4.26 0.94 13.61
C LYS A 74 -4.75 -0.35 13.01
N TRP A 75 -4.14 -1.44 13.43
CA TRP A 75 -4.37 -2.75 12.87
C TRP A 75 -5.23 -3.61 13.78
N GLN A 76 -6.12 -4.37 13.17
CA GLN A 76 -6.91 -5.40 13.83
C GLN A 76 -6.70 -6.70 13.09
N THR A 77 -6.15 -7.70 13.77
CA THR A 77 -5.82 -8.99 13.17
C THR A 77 -6.97 -9.96 13.40
N LYS A 78 -7.35 -10.68 12.37
CA LYS A 78 -8.38 -11.70 12.42
C LYS A 78 -8.01 -12.84 11.48
N GLY A 79 -7.71 -14.02 12.05
CA GLY A 79 -7.25 -15.15 11.25
C GLY A 79 -5.94 -14.81 10.54
N ASN A 80 -5.91 -15.03 9.23
CA ASN A 80 -4.71 -14.78 8.43
C ASN A 80 -4.66 -13.37 7.82
N ILE A 81 -5.59 -12.49 8.22
CA ILE A 81 -5.62 -11.12 7.71
C ILE A 81 -5.43 -10.11 8.84
N ALA A 82 -5.00 -8.91 8.47
CA ALA A 82 -4.99 -7.75 9.34
C ALA A 82 -5.61 -6.59 8.58
N ILE A 83 -6.51 -5.85 9.24
CA ILE A 83 -7.14 -4.68 8.65
C ILE A 83 -6.60 -3.46 9.36
N GLY A 84 -6.02 -2.55 8.59
CA GLY A 84 -5.45 -1.31 9.10
C GLY A 84 -6.24 -0.11 8.61
N LYS A 85 -6.50 0.83 9.52
CA LYS A 85 -7.19 2.06 9.21
C LYS A 85 -6.42 3.24 9.78
N GLY A 86 -6.30 4.28 8.99
CA GLY A 86 -5.59 5.48 9.41
C GLY A 86 -5.70 6.57 8.38
N ASN A 87 -4.65 7.37 8.29
CA ASN A 87 -4.63 8.55 7.43
C ASN A 87 -3.47 8.46 6.46
N PHE A 88 -3.61 9.13 5.33
CA PHE A 88 -2.53 9.25 4.36
C PHE A 88 -2.34 10.70 3.93
N GLU A 89 -1.13 11.00 3.54
CA GLU A 89 -0.79 12.23 2.85
C GLU A 89 0.15 11.88 1.70
N VAL A 90 -0.19 12.32 0.51
CA VAL A 90 0.61 12.08 -0.70
C VAL A 90 0.92 13.44 -1.32
N LEU A 91 2.19 13.64 -1.63
CA LEU A 91 2.66 14.81 -2.37
C LEU A 91 3.23 14.33 -3.69
N VAL A 92 2.76 14.90 -4.79
CA VAL A 92 3.24 14.55 -6.12
C VAL A 92 3.64 15.82 -6.86
N GLN A 93 4.74 15.73 -7.59
CA GLN A 93 5.19 16.77 -8.51
C GLN A 93 5.05 16.22 -9.92
N SER A 94 4.14 16.79 -10.69
CA SER A 94 3.92 16.37 -12.06
C SER A 94 5.11 16.76 -12.94
N GLN A 95 5.28 16.02 -14.04
CA GLN A 95 6.33 16.34 -15.01
C GLN A 95 6.20 17.79 -15.49
N GLY A 96 7.30 18.53 -15.45
CA GLY A 96 7.33 19.92 -15.90
C GLY A 96 6.77 20.95 -14.92
N GLN A 97 6.36 20.54 -13.73
CA GLN A 97 5.83 21.44 -12.71
C GLN A 97 6.88 21.70 -11.63
N ASP A 98 6.87 22.92 -11.05
CA ASP A 98 7.83 23.32 -10.02
C ASP A 98 7.32 23.07 -8.60
N SER A 99 6.02 22.81 -8.44
CA SER A 99 5.41 22.66 -7.12
C SER A 99 4.78 21.29 -6.97
N PHE A 100 4.59 20.89 -5.70
CA PHE A 100 3.90 19.67 -5.34
C PHE A 100 2.40 19.92 -5.16
N ALA A 101 1.60 18.96 -5.62
CA ALA A 101 0.19 18.86 -5.25
C ALA A 101 0.09 17.90 -4.08
N THR A 102 -0.76 18.24 -3.12
CA THR A 102 -0.95 17.44 -1.91
C THR A 102 -2.37 16.86 -1.89
N VAL A 103 -2.47 15.57 -1.61
CA VAL A 103 -3.75 14.90 -1.35
C VAL A 103 -3.64 14.22 0.01
N GLU A 104 -4.63 14.41 0.86
CA GLU A 104 -4.68 13.73 2.15
C GLU A 104 -6.09 13.23 2.44
N GLY A 105 -6.18 12.23 3.30
CA GLY A 105 -7.46 11.63 3.64
C GLY A 105 -7.28 10.39 4.50
N THR A 106 -8.24 9.47 4.39
CA THR A 106 -8.26 8.23 5.14
C THR A 106 -7.89 7.06 4.25
N ILE A 107 -7.33 6.01 4.88
CA ILE A 107 -6.90 4.81 4.18
C ILE A 107 -7.36 3.58 4.96
N THR A 108 -7.76 2.55 4.22
CA THR A 108 -8.07 1.23 4.76
C THR A 108 -7.29 0.20 3.98
N LEU A 109 -6.53 -0.59 4.70
CA LEU A 109 -5.66 -1.62 4.14
C LEU A 109 -6.08 -2.98 4.66
N GLU A 110 -5.97 -4.00 3.81
CA GLU A 110 -6.01 -5.38 4.26
C GLU A 110 -4.70 -6.04 3.87
N ALA A 111 -4.02 -6.62 4.85
CA ALA A 111 -2.83 -7.42 4.64
C ALA A 111 -3.17 -8.87 4.91
N THR A 112 -2.69 -9.77 4.06
CA THR A 112 -3.02 -11.18 4.13
C THR A 112 -1.74 -11.99 4.13
N ARG A 113 -1.66 -12.99 5.02
CA ARG A 113 -0.57 -13.95 4.97
C ARG A 113 -0.80 -14.90 3.81
N THR A 114 0.19 -14.98 2.94
CA THR A 114 0.20 -15.90 1.79
C THR A 114 1.39 -16.85 1.93
N SER A 115 1.49 -17.81 1.02
CA SER A 115 2.65 -18.71 0.97
C SER A 115 3.96 -17.96 0.69
N ASN A 116 3.88 -16.74 0.16
CA ASN A 116 5.04 -15.92 -0.17
C ASN A 116 5.23 -14.75 0.81
N GLY A 117 4.61 -14.82 1.98
CA GLY A 117 4.69 -13.79 3.00
C GLY A 117 3.43 -12.96 3.11
N VAL A 118 3.53 -11.86 3.84
CA VAL A 118 2.40 -10.95 4.05
C VAL A 118 2.32 -9.98 2.88
N LYS A 119 1.15 -9.92 2.24
CA LYS A 119 0.90 -9.11 1.05
C LYS A 119 -0.31 -8.22 1.26
N ILE A 120 -0.37 -7.12 0.52
CA ILE A 120 -1.54 -6.24 0.52
C ILE A 120 -2.62 -6.87 -0.34
N SER A 121 -3.78 -7.13 0.25
CA SER A 121 -4.95 -7.68 -0.45
C SER A 121 -6.04 -6.65 -0.71
N LYS A 122 -6.06 -5.55 0.05
CA LYS A 122 -6.95 -4.41 -0.22
C LYS A 122 -6.23 -3.12 0.11
N PHE A 123 -6.42 -2.13 -0.75
CA PHE A 123 -5.84 -0.80 -0.59
C PHE A 123 -6.88 0.22 -1.05
N PHE A 124 -7.62 0.75 -0.08
CA PHE A 124 -8.69 1.72 -0.34
C PHE A 124 -8.38 3.03 0.35
N HIS A 125 -8.67 4.12 -0.33
CA HIS A 125 -8.46 5.45 0.25
C HIS A 125 -9.58 6.39 -0.16
N LYS A 126 -9.75 7.42 0.65
CA LYS A 126 -10.75 8.46 0.40
C LYS A 126 -10.11 9.80 0.72
N ALA A 127 -10.02 10.67 -0.28
CA ALA A 127 -9.51 12.02 -0.07
C ALA A 127 -10.49 12.86 0.74
N ASN A 128 -9.94 13.74 1.58
CA ASN A 128 -10.74 14.71 2.30
C ASN A 128 -11.37 15.71 1.32
N PRO A 129 -12.58 16.20 1.60
CA PRO A 129 -13.22 17.20 0.73
C PRO A 129 -12.47 18.51 0.66
#